data_a609694a9f7e5a2a83a797b432ec1b14
#
_entry.id   a609694a9f7e5a2a83a797b432ec1b14
#
_cell.length_a   1.000
_cell.length_b   1.000
_cell.length_c   1.000
_cell.angle_alpha   90.00
_cell.angle_beta   90.00
_cell.angle_gamma   90.00
#
_symmetry.space_group_name_H-M   'P 1'
#
loop_
_entity.id
_entity.type
_entity.pdbx_description
1 polymer ?
#
loop_
_entity_poly.entity_id
_entity_poly.type
_entity_poly.pdbx_seq_one_letter_code
_entity_poly.pdbx_strand_id
1 'polypeptide(L)'
;MTNFKGRVRIFSPDQAIKDFNGTNFGTSTASAKPSFGVAIQRRLAIAGFKDEPNVIKFSRVDEPNIFTDEESDTSTAKAFFIDISDLIGTADVITGLGTFEANRLAVFTNDQTLVYILDPDYTQWSLDSRANLRIGCIAHGTIANAGSDLLFCSRRGIHSIMRSEQNGVTIAEASLSEEIEPLYQDLVRTTPDQSAIKAVYDSDTQTYHVFFPRKGNQLTKRLSMNFRQGYEAVNFQLGDTLFPRCGDFLGGRLMMGTSDGVYETLDRSFSIETGTADLRRSQMVAETPVLWLGDFMATKRCHTFIVQASGTGRFFVDAFDENGTDMASLEVNLDRLEGDKLWGDQPLKADYTFPFNHVFRGVMLRFRTEETDQESNITIISFAFLTHKDK
;
A
#
# COMPACT_ATOMS: atom_id res chain seq x y z
N MET A 1 -12.42 6.74 8.14
CA MET A 1 -13.38 6.14 9.11
C MET A 1 -12.61 5.61 10.31
N THR A 2 -13.19 5.62 11.48
CA THR A 2 -12.58 5.02 12.68
C THR A 2 -13.63 4.35 13.56
N ASN A 3 -13.24 3.28 14.24
CA ASN A 3 -14.11 2.63 15.23
C ASN A 3 -13.89 3.27 16.60
N PHE A 4 -14.97 3.65 17.25
CA PHE A 4 -14.94 4.19 18.60
C PHE A 4 -16.16 3.73 19.38
N LYS A 5 -15.93 3.00 20.48
CA LYS A 5 -17.00 2.46 21.36
C LYS A 5 -18.09 1.68 20.62
N GLY A 6 -17.67 0.77 19.75
CA GLY A 6 -18.61 -0.08 19.00
C GLY A 6 -19.42 0.65 17.91
N ARG A 7 -19.04 1.88 17.58
CA ARG A 7 -19.62 2.62 16.47
C ARG A 7 -18.55 3.01 15.45
N VAL A 8 -18.84 2.87 14.18
CA VAL A 8 -18.02 3.39 13.10
C VAL A 8 -18.32 4.86 12.89
N ARG A 9 -17.31 5.71 13.01
CA ARG A 9 -17.40 7.16 12.76
C ARG A 9 -16.94 7.45 11.34
N ILE A 10 -17.79 8.18 10.59
CA ILE A 10 -17.54 8.54 9.20
C ILE A 10 -17.36 10.05 9.13
N PHE A 11 -16.26 10.47 8.54
CA PHE A 11 -15.85 11.87 8.43
C PHE A 11 -15.99 12.37 7.01
N SER A 12 -16.40 13.63 6.88
CA SER A 12 -16.48 14.35 5.61
C SER A 12 -16.34 15.85 5.88
N PRO A 13 -15.52 16.60 5.11
CA PRO A 13 -15.32 18.02 5.32
C PRO A 13 -16.57 18.88 5.08
N ASP A 14 -17.61 18.32 4.47
CA ASP A 14 -18.84 19.02 4.12
C ASP A 14 -20.02 18.67 5.02
N GLN A 15 -19.92 17.61 5.81
CA GLN A 15 -21.02 17.08 6.61
C GLN A 15 -20.59 16.84 8.06
N ALA A 16 -21.56 16.95 8.98
CA ALA A 16 -21.36 16.51 10.35
C ALA A 16 -21.00 15.02 10.41
N ILE A 17 -20.27 14.66 11.44
CA ILE A 17 -19.81 13.27 11.67
C ILE A 17 -21.03 12.35 11.64
N LYS A 18 -20.96 11.26 10.88
CA LYS A 18 -21.99 10.22 10.85
C LYS A 18 -21.52 9.01 11.64
N ASP A 19 -22.48 8.37 12.29
CA ASP A 19 -22.28 7.18 13.10
C ASP A 19 -23.01 6.00 12.49
N PHE A 20 -22.35 4.84 12.54
CA PHE A 20 -22.99 3.57 12.24
C PHE A 20 -22.82 2.62 13.43
N ASN A 21 -23.92 2.07 13.95
CA ASN A 21 -23.94 1.20 15.13
C ASN A 21 -24.07 -0.29 14.81
N GLY A 22 -23.81 -0.68 13.56
CA GLY A 22 -24.00 -2.05 13.07
C GLY A 22 -25.38 -2.29 12.43
N THR A 23 -26.37 -1.42 12.69
CA THR A 23 -27.74 -1.56 12.15
C THR A 23 -28.20 -0.29 11.46
N ASN A 24 -28.03 0.86 12.10
CA ASN A 24 -28.55 2.14 11.63
C ASN A 24 -27.44 3.19 11.49
N PHE A 25 -27.60 4.04 10.47
CA PHE A 25 -26.83 5.27 10.36
C PHE A 25 -27.50 6.38 11.17
N GLY A 26 -26.69 7.10 11.94
CA GLY A 26 -27.07 8.31 12.65
C GLY A 26 -26.17 9.48 12.29
N THR A 27 -26.59 10.67 12.69
CA THR A 27 -25.71 11.86 12.63
C THR A 27 -25.31 12.19 14.06
N SER A 28 -24.00 12.42 14.27
CA SER A 28 -23.49 12.90 15.54
C SER A 28 -24.12 14.23 15.91
N THR A 29 -24.34 14.47 17.20
CA THR A 29 -24.77 15.76 17.72
C THR A 29 -23.70 16.84 17.59
N ALA A 30 -22.42 16.44 17.33
CA ALA A 30 -21.36 17.40 17.08
C ALA A 30 -21.54 18.08 15.71
N SER A 31 -21.51 19.40 15.71
CA SER A 31 -21.59 20.22 14.48
C SER A 31 -20.27 20.22 13.67
N ALA A 32 -19.23 19.61 14.21
CA ALA A 32 -17.90 19.56 13.60
C ALA A 32 -17.92 18.83 12.25
N LYS A 33 -17.17 19.35 11.26
CA LYS A 33 -17.07 18.80 9.91
C LYS A 33 -15.60 18.48 9.58
N PRO A 34 -15.01 17.46 10.21
CA PRO A 34 -13.62 17.08 9.96
C PRO A 34 -13.50 16.20 8.71
N SER A 35 -12.36 16.27 8.03
CA SER A 35 -12.04 15.38 6.92
C SER A 35 -11.66 13.98 7.40
N PHE A 36 -11.05 13.86 8.58
CA PHE A 36 -10.58 12.61 9.15
C PHE A 36 -10.54 12.65 10.68
N GLY A 37 -10.38 11.48 11.27
CA GLY A 37 -10.26 11.34 12.71
C GLY A 37 -9.78 9.94 13.10
N VAL A 38 -9.22 9.85 14.28
CA VAL A 38 -8.70 8.62 14.89
C VAL A 38 -9.14 8.50 16.34
N ALA A 39 -9.32 7.26 16.81
CA ALA A 39 -9.59 6.98 18.21
C ALA A 39 -8.27 6.84 18.96
N ILE A 40 -8.12 7.55 20.08
CA ILE A 40 -6.91 7.53 20.89
C ILE A 40 -7.22 7.82 22.36
N GLN A 41 -6.67 7.04 23.28
CA GLN A 41 -6.83 7.22 24.74
C GLN A 41 -8.27 7.52 25.17
N ARG A 42 -9.23 6.74 24.69
CA ARG A 42 -10.67 6.91 24.98
C ARG A 42 -11.24 8.25 24.50
N ARG A 43 -10.57 8.95 23.58
CA ARG A 43 -11.00 10.18 22.93
C ARG A 43 -11.11 9.98 21.42
N LEU A 44 -11.88 10.82 20.78
CA LEU A 44 -11.88 10.96 19.33
C LEU A 44 -11.07 12.21 18.96
N ALA A 45 -9.96 12.03 18.26
CA ALA A 45 -9.20 13.12 17.68
C ALA A 45 -9.70 13.36 16.24
N ILE A 46 -10.01 14.61 15.89
CA ILE A 46 -10.52 15.00 14.58
C ILE A 46 -9.74 16.19 14.03
N ALA A 47 -9.50 16.21 12.72
CA ALA A 47 -8.80 17.28 12.03
C ALA A 47 -9.22 17.40 10.56
N GLY A 48 -8.57 18.34 9.84
CA GLY A 48 -8.86 18.61 8.43
C GLY A 48 -10.13 19.43 8.27
N PHE A 49 -10.30 20.47 9.10
CA PHE A 49 -11.39 21.44 8.98
C PHE A 49 -11.05 22.44 7.87
N LYS A 50 -12.06 22.88 7.12
CA LYS A 50 -11.86 23.90 6.07
C LYS A 50 -11.43 25.26 6.64
N ASP A 51 -12.01 25.62 7.78
CA ASP A 51 -11.80 26.95 8.40
C ASP A 51 -10.60 26.96 9.37
N GLU A 52 -10.21 25.78 9.89
CA GLU A 52 -9.15 25.59 10.88
C GLU A 52 -8.24 24.43 10.43
N PRO A 53 -7.48 24.57 9.33
CA PRO A 53 -6.76 23.45 8.71
C PRO A 53 -5.63 22.87 9.58
N ASN A 54 -5.14 23.65 10.55
CA ASN A 54 -4.00 23.30 11.41
C ASN A 54 -4.40 22.94 12.84
N VAL A 55 -5.71 22.78 13.09
CA VAL A 55 -6.24 22.49 14.42
C VAL A 55 -6.66 21.03 14.52
N ILE A 56 -6.24 20.38 15.59
CA ILE A 56 -6.71 19.04 15.98
C ILE A 56 -7.61 19.22 17.20
N LYS A 57 -8.85 18.77 17.11
CA LYS A 57 -9.80 18.79 18.23
C LYS A 57 -9.94 17.40 18.83
N PHE A 58 -9.92 17.33 20.15
CA PHE A 58 -10.03 16.11 20.92
C PHE A 58 -11.34 16.13 21.70
N SER A 59 -12.10 15.06 21.58
CA SER A 59 -13.34 14.91 22.32
C SER A 59 -13.07 14.77 23.81
N ARG A 60 -14.09 15.01 24.62
CA ARG A 60 -14.13 14.60 26.04
C ARG A 60 -13.88 13.09 26.12
N VAL A 61 -13.27 12.65 27.23
CA VAL A 61 -13.03 11.22 27.49
C VAL A 61 -14.35 10.48 27.48
N ASP A 62 -14.43 9.42 26.69
CA ASP A 62 -15.63 8.57 26.49
C ASP A 62 -16.84 9.24 25.86
N GLU A 63 -16.80 10.53 25.54
CA GLU A 63 -17.89 11.31 24.96
C GLU A 63 -17.50 11.84 23.59
N PRO A 64 -17.57 11.03 22.52
CA PRO A 64 -17.01 11.36 21.20
C PRO A 64 -17.75 12.47 20.43
N ASN A 65 -18.82 13.00 20.98
CA ASN A 65 -19.61 14.06 20.37
C ASN A 65 -19.39 15.43 21.03
N ILE A 66 -18.62 15.49 22.12
CA ILE A 66 -18.33 16.73 22.86
C ILE A 66 -16.91 17.15 22.58
N PHE A 67 -16.74 18.26 21.84
CA PHE A 67 -15.45 18.85 21.47
C PHE A 67 -15.22 20.25 22.06
N THR A 68 -16.14 20.71 22.88
CA THR A 68 -16.05 21.99 23.61
C THR A 68 -16.53 21.74 25.03
N ASP A 69 -15.80 22.24 26.01
CA ASP A 69 -16.17 22.25 27.40
C ASP A 69 -16.19 23.69 27.92
N GLU A 70 -16.77 23.88 29.09
CA GLU A 70 -16.76 25.19 29.78
C GLU A 70 -15.33 25.51 30.23
N GLU A 71 -14.94 26.79 30.16
CA GLU A 71 -13.61 27.25 30.60
C GLU A 71 -13.34 26.90 32.07
N SER A 72 -14.38 26.79 32.88
CA SER A 72 -14.29 26.42 34.30
C SER A 72 -13.98 24.96 34.56
N ASP A 73 -14.08 24.07 33.54
CA ASP A 73 -13.76 22.65 33.72
C ASP A 73 -12.24 22.44 33.80
N THR A 74 -11.78 22.07 34.97
CA THR A 74 -10.37 21.73 35.24
C THR A 74 -10.09 20.24 35.17
N SER A 75 -11.06 19.42 34.77
CA SER A 75 -10.92 17.98 34.67
C SER A 75 -9.96 17.58 33.54
N THR A 76 -9.12 16.57 33.81
CA THR A 76 -8.28 15.94 32.78
C THR A 76 -9.12 15.21 31.71
N ALA A 77 -10.41 15.02 31.96
CA ALA A 77 -11.35 14.39 31.02
C ALA A 77 -11.92 15.36 29.99
N LYS A 78 -11.75 16.70 30.15
CA LYS A 78 -12.34 17.70 29.28
C LYS A 78 -11.89 17.60 27.81
N ALA A 79 -12.69 18.16 26.92
CA ALA A 79 -12.30 18.39 25.53
C ALA A 79 -11.21 19.47 25.43
N PHE A 80 -10.36 19.35 24.43
CA PHE A 80 -9.30 20.35 24.18
C PHE A 80 -8.91 20.33 22.69
N PHE A 81 -8.08 21.26 22.31
CA PHE A 81 -7.51 21.29 20.96
C PHE A 81 -6.01 21.57 21.00
N ILE A 82 -5.33 21.19 19.92
CA ILE A 82 -3.93 21.53 19.65
C ILE A 82 -3.91 22.30 18.33
N ASP A 83 -3.36 23.50 18.36
CA ASP A 83 -3.02 24.27 17.15
C ASP A 83 -1.54 24.05 16.86
N ILE A 84 -1.23 23.58 15.67
CA ILE A 84 0.13 23.31 15.23
C ILE A 84 0.67 24.38 14.27
N SER A 85 -0.04 25.47 14.05
CA SER A 85 0.32 26.53 13.10
C SER A 85 1.72 27.08 13.31
N ASP A 86 2.14 27.23 14.58
CA ASP A 86 3.48 27.72 14.93
C ASP A 86 4.59 26.70 14.63
N LEU A 87 4.25 25.43 14.51
CA LEU A 87 5.22 24.34 14.28
C LEU A 87 5.45 24.05 12.80
N ILE A 88 4.42 24.24 11.96
CA ILE A 88 4.43 23.81 10.55
C ILE A 88 4.57 24.98 9.55
N GLY A 89 4.44 26.20 10.03
CA GLY A 89 4.40 27.39 9.16
C GLY A 89 3.03 27.60 8.50
N THR A 90 2.83 28.80 7.97
CA THR A 90 1.50 29.30 7.56
C THR A 90 0.95 28.68 6.26
N ALA A 91 1.79 28.02 5.47
CA ALA A 91 1.40 27.48 4.15
C ALA A 91 1.09 25.98 4.17
N ASP A 92 1.43 25.30 5.26
CA ASP A 92 1.20 23.87 5.40
C ASP A 92 -0.12 23.58 6.13
N VAL A 93 -0.71 22.42 5.87
CA VAL A 93 -1.98 22.01 6.45
C VAL A 93 -1.93 20.54 6.89
N ILE A 94 -2.75 20.19 7.86
CA ILE A 94 -2.89 18.80 8.30
C ILE A 94 -3.53 17.98 7.18
N THR A 95 -2.83 16.92 6.75
CA THR A 95 -3.29 15.99 5.72
C THR A 95 -3.71 14.64 6.28
N GLY A 96 -3.34 14.32 7.53
CA GLY A 96 -3.71 13.05 8.12
C GLY A 96 -3.39 12.94 9.61
N LEU A 97 -4.03 11.97 10.25
CA LEU A 97 -3.76 11.56 11.62
C LEU A 97 -3.56 10.04 11.64
N GLY A 98 -2.62 9.56 12.43
CA GLY A 98 -2.38 8.14 12.63
C GLY A 98 -2.01 7.85 14.07
N THR A 99 -2.40 6.69 14.58
CA THR A 99 -1.99 6.22 15.90
C THR A 99 -1.15 4.97 15.77
N PHE A 100 -0.06 4.91 16.47
CA PHE A 100 0.80 3.75 16.52
C PHE A 100 1.35 3.57 17.94
N GLU A 101 1.70 2.36 18.27
CA GLU A 101 1.91 1.99 19.66
C GLU A 101 0.69 2.40 20.52
N ALA A 102 0.73 2.24 21.80
CA ALA A 102 -0.44 2.56 22.64
C ALA A 102 -0.57 4.06 22.96
N ASN A 103 0.50 4.82 22.78
CA ASN A 103 0.65 6.17 23.31
C ASN A 103 1.28 7.18 22.35
N ARG A 104 1.24 6.94 21.04
CA ARG A 104 1.76 7.87 20.05
C ARG A 104 0.71 8.30 19.04
N LEU A 105 0.68 9.59 18.76
CA LEU A 105 -0.14 10.21 17.71
C LEU A 105 0.77 10.85 16.68
N ALA A 106 0.70 10.37 15.45
CA ALA A 106 1.34 11.02 14.31
C ALA A 106 0.36 12.00 13.67
N VAL A 107 0.80 13.22 13.49
CA VAL A 107 0.11 14.31 12.79
C VAL A 107 0.88 14.59 11.51
N PHE A 108 0.26 14.31 10.38
CA PHE A 108 0.85 14.49 9.07
C PHE A 108 0.40 15.79 8.45
N THR A 109 1.33 16.48 7.84
CA THR A 109 1.07 17.64 6.99
C THR A 109 1.53 17.35 5.55
N ASN A 110 1.51 18.33 4.66
CA ASN A 110 2.03 18.12 3.30
C ASN A 110 3.55 17.88 3.30
N ASP A 111 4.28 18.53 4.19
CA ASP A 111 5.74 18.57 4.12
C ASP A 111 6.44 17.93 5.33
N GLN A 112 5.72 17.69 6.43
CA GLN A 112 6.31 17.14 7.64
C GLN A 112 5.34 16.25 8.43
N THR A 113 5.90 15.45 9.34
CA THR A 113 5.17 14.61 10.27
C THR A 113 5.62 14.94 11.69
N LEU A 114 4.66 15.27 12.54
CA LEU A 114 4.88 15.54 13.96
C LEU A 114 4.38 14.33 14.76
N VAL A 115 5.15 13.88 15.73
CA VAL A 115 4.74 12.78 16.60
C VAL A 115 4.59 13.28 18.04
N TYR A 116 3.42 13.07 18.61
CA TYR A 116 3.14 13.37 20.00
C TYR A 116 3.21 12.11 20.87
N ILE A 117 3.91 12.19 21.97
CA ILE A 117 3.88 11.21 23.07
C ILE A 117 2.71 11.57 23.96
N LEU A 118 1.84 10.63 24.19
CA LEU A 118 0.59 10.81 24.91
C LEU A 118 0.67 10.25 26.32
N ASP A 119 0.08 10.97 27.24
CA ASP A 119 -0.11 10.57 28.62
C ASP A 119 -1.62 10.49 28.93
N PRO A 120 -2.10 9.71 29.90
CA PRO A 120 -3.49 9.77 30.36
C PRO A 120 -3.96 11.17 30.72
N ASP A 121 -3.05 12.02 31.22
CA ASP A 121 -3.27 13.45 31.41
C ASP A 121 -2.81 14.22 30.16
N TYR A 122 -3.75 14.81 29.42
CA TYR A 122 -3.45 15.54 28.19
C TYR A 122 -2.51 16.75 28.41
N THR A 123 -2.39 17.27 29.62
CA THR A 123 -1.47 18.38 29.95
C THR A 123 0.00 17.95 29.92
N GLN A 124 0.25 16.65 29.98
CA GLN A 124 1.59 16.05 29.91
C GLN A 124 1.96 15.61 28.47
N TRP A 125 1.07 15.81 27.50
CA TRP A 125 1.39 15.47 26.12
C TRP A 125 2.54 16.33 25.61
N SER A 126 3.49 15.68 24.96
CA SER A 126 4.69 16.36 24.47
C SER A 126 5.01 15.94 23.04
N LEU A 127 5.60 16.87 22.29
CA LEU A 127 6.14 16.57 20.98
C LEU A 127 7.40 15.72 21.10
N ASP A 128 7.47 14.61 20.39
CA ASP A 128 8.69 13.81 20.30
C ASP A 128 9.65 14.47 19.31
N SER A 129 10.67 15.15 19.84
CA SER A 129 11.66 15.85 19.03
C SER A 129 12.50 14.92 18.14
N ARG A 130 12.55 13.61 18.46
CA ARG A 130 13.29 12.61 17.68
C ARG A 130 12.50 12.13 16.46
N ALA A 131 11.18 12.20 16.53
CA ALA A 131 10.26 11.71 15.51
C ALA A 131 9.65 12.84 14.67
N ASN A 132 10.21 14.05 14.72
CA ASN A 132 9.80 15.14 13.84
C ASN A 132 10.44 14.95 12.46
N LEU A 133 9.68 14.44 11.52
CA LEU A 133 10.16 14.08 10.19
C LEU A 133 9.82 15.20 9.20
N ARG A 134 10.79 15.58 8.36
CA ARG A 134 10.57 16.50 7.23
C ARG A 134 10.01 15.78 6.01
N ILE A 135 9.05 14.91 6.25
CA ILE A 135 8.34 14.13 5.23
C ILE A 135 6.86 14.17 5.60
N GLY A 136 6.04 14.68 4.71
CA GLY A 136 4.59 14.74 4.89
C GLY A 136 3.87 13.58 4.24
N CYS A 137 2.55 13.51 4.45
CA CYS A 137 1.66 12.51 3.87
C CYS A 137 0.75 13.15 2.82
N ILE A 138 0.63 12.53 1.64
CA ILE A 138 -0.20 13.07 0.55
C ILE A 138 -1.70 12.88 0.78
N ALA A 139 -2.09 11.85 1.54
CA ALA A 139 -3.50 11.54 1.78
C ALA A 139 -3.68 10.74 3.07
N HIS A 140 -4.62 11.13 3.93
CA HIS A 140 -4.98 10.38 5.13
C HIS A 140 -5.31 8.91 4.84
N GLY A 141 -5.93 8.65 3.70
CA GLY A 141 -6.30 7.29 3.29
C GLY A 141 -5.15 6.36 3.01
N THR A 142 -3.91 6.85 2.99
CA THR A 142 -2.71 6.04 2.82
C THR A 142 -2.05 5.63 4.13
N ILE A 143 -2.46 6.22 5.24
CA ILE A 143 -1.91 5.90 6.56
C ILE A 143 -2.46 4.54 6.99
N ALA A 144 -1.57 3.57 7.17
CA ALA A 144 -1.92 2.23 7.60
C ALA A 144 -1.06 1.78 8.77
N ASN A 145 -1.69 1.15 9.75
CA ASN A 145 -1.01 0.59 10.91
C ASN A 145 -0.44 -0.79 10.55
N ALA A 146 0.86 -0.94 10.67
CA ALA A 146 1.60 -2.17 10.43
C ALA A 146 2.14 -2.75 11.77
N GLY A 147 1.25 -2.95 12.74
CA GLY A 147 1.60 -3.41 14.08
C GLY A 147 2.12 -2.29 14.96
N SER A 148 3.42 -2.25 15.20
CA SER A 148 4.07 -1.16 15.98
C SER A 148 4.45 0.06 15.13
N ASP A 149 4.24 0.00 13.81
CA ASP A 149 4.69 1.01 12.85
C ASP A 149 3.52 1.63 12.09
N LEU A 150 3.73 2.81 11.50
CA LEU A 150 2.84 3.43 10.53
C LEU A 150 3.52 3.54 9.17
N LEU A 151 2.86 2.97 8.18
CA LEU A 151 3.20 3.16 6.77
C LEU A 151 2.35 4.28 6.17
N PHE A 152 2.94 5.10 5.32
CA PHE A 152 2.24 6.20 4.66
C PHE A 152 2.90 6.58 3.33
N CYS A 153 2.12 7.23 2.46
CA CYS A 153 2.60 7.73 1.18
C CYS A 153 2.95 9.22 1.28
N SER A 154 4.16 9.58 0.87
CA SER A 154 4.57 10.96 0.63
C SER A 154 4.58 11.29 -0.86
N ARG A 155 4.90 12.52 -1.22
CA ARG A 155 5.14 12.91 -2.63
C ARG A 155 6.36 12.22 -3.24
N ARG A 156 7.32 11.79 -2.42
CA ARG A 156 8.60 11.21 -2.85
C ARG A 156 8.61 9.70 -2.84
N GLY A 157 7.78 9.07 -2.02
CA GLY A 157 7.78 7.62 -1.87
C GLY A 157 6.91 7.15 -0.73
N ILE A 158 7.02 5.88 -0.41
CA ILE A 158 6.35 5.23 0.71
C ILE A 158 7.33 5.15 1.87
N HIS A 159 6.87 5.49 3.05
CA HIS A 159 7.70 5.62 4.26
C HIS A 159 7.12 4.87 5.44
N SER A 160 8.01 4.56 6.40
CA SER A 160 7.73 4.00 7.70
C SER A 160 8.18 5.00 8.77
N ILE A 161 7.36 5.24 9.80
CA ILE A 161 7.76 6.11 10.90
C ILE A 161 8.91 5.49 11.69
N MET A 162 8.80 4.21 12.05
CA MET A 162 9.80 3.52 12.87
C MET A 162 11.18 3.48 12.19
N ARG A 163 11.23 3.15 10.89
CA ARG A 163 12.50 3.17 10.15
C ARG A 163 13.10 4.58 10.09
N SER A 164 12.24 5.56 9.97
CA SER A 164 12.62 6.97 9.96
C SER A 164 13.21 7.42 11.28
N GLU A 165 12.68 6.96 12.42
CA GLU A 165 13.20 7.22 13.75
C GLU A 165 14.55 6.52 14.02
N GLN A 166 14.71 5.28 13.61
CA GLN A 166 15.91 4.47 13.87
C GLN A 166 17.17 5.03 13.22
N ASN A 167 17.03 5.62 12.04
CA ASN A 167 18.19 6.11 11.29
C ASN A 167 18.73 7.46 11.80
N GLY A 168 18.03 8.15 12.72
CA GLY A 168 18.52 9.36 13.42
C GLY A 168 18.94 10.52 12.50
N VAL A 169 18.65 10.42 11.22
CA VAL A 169 19.16 11.30 10.16
C VAL A 169 17.98 11.93 9.43
N THR A 170 18.17 13.11 8.95
CA THR A 170 17.33 13.92 8.06
C THR A 170 16.96 13.15 6.78
N ILE A 171 15.84 12.55 6.73
CA ILE A 171 15.47 11.32 6.10
C ILE A 171 14.70 11.57 4.81
N ALA A 172 15.35 12.23 3.90
CA ALA A 172 15.01 12.07 2.49
C ALA A 172 15.38 10.65 1.95
N GLU A 173 16.20 9.91 2.70
CA GLU A 173 16.90 8.69 2.26
C GLU A 173 16.23 7.38 2.70
N ALA A 174 15.15 7.41 3.46
CA ALA A 174 14.51 6.19 3.97
C ALA A 174 13.20 5.83 3.27
N SER A 175 13.07 6.14 1.97
CA SER A 175 11.93 5.68 1.20
C SER A 175 11.98 4.17 1.05
N LEU A 176 10.91 3.48 1.41
CA LEU A 176 10.74 2.04 1.18
C LEU A 176 10.56 1.72 -0.31
N SER A 177 10.25 2.71 -1.13
CA SER A 177 10.02 2.60 -2.57
C SER A 177 11.13 3.22 -3.40
N GLU A 178 12.35 3.38 -2.85
CA GLU A 178 13.49 4.00 -3.54
C GLU A 178 13.83 3.27 -4.85
N GLU A 179 13.82 1.95 -4.85
CA GLU A 179 14.12 1.13 -6.03
C GLU A 179 13.15 1.35 -7.20
N ILE A 180 11.93 1.76 -6.89
CA ILE A 180 10.87 2.02 -7.87
C ILE A 180 10.43 3.48 -7.89
N GLU A 181 11.27 4.41 -7.42
CA GLU A 181 10.91 5.83 -7.31
C GLU A 181 10.33 6.42 -8.61
N PRO A 182 10.91 6.20 -9.79
CA PRO A 182 10.36 6.74 -11.04
C PRO A 182 8.93 6.23 -11.33
N LEU A 183 8.67 4.95 -11.07
CA LEU A 183 7.36 4.35 -11.21
C LEU A 183 6.37 4.95 -10.21
N TYR A 184 6.77 5.06 -8.95
CA TYR A 184 5.93 5.63 -7.89
C TYR A 184 5.55 7.08 -8.21
N GLN A 185 6.51 7.90 -8.62
CA GLN A 185 6.25 9.29 -8.97
C GLN A 185 5.33 9.43 -10.19
N ASP A 186 5.45 8.54 -11.19
CA ASP A 186 4.52 8.51 -12.29
C ASP A 186 3.09 8.15 -11.85
N LEU A 187 2.96 7.17 -10.95
CA LEU A 187 1.66 6.79 -10.36
C LEU A 187 1.01 7.96 -9.63
N VAL A 188 1.75 8.67 -8.78
CA VAL A 188 1.25 9.85 -8.05
C VAL A 188 0.89 10.99 -9.02
N ARG A 189 1.76 11.30 -9.99
CA ARG A 189 1.57 12.39 -10.96
C ARG A 189 0.35 12.16 -11.86
N THR A 190 0.10 10.92 -12.25
CA THR A 190 -1.01 10.57 -13.13
C THR A 190 -2.33 10.36 -12.38
N THR A 191 -2.32 10.42 -11.05
CA THR A 191 -3.53 10.39 -10.22
C THR A 191 -4.19 11.78 -10.23
N PRO A 192 -5.47 11.89 -10.64
CA PRO A 192 -6.15 13.19 -10.78
C PRO A 192 -6.34 13.94 -9.47
N ASP A 193 -6.63 13.19 -8.41
CA ASP A 193 -6.80 13.69 -7.05
C ASP A 193 -5.96 12.84 -6.09
N GLN A 194 -4.85 13.40 -5.66
CA GLN A 194 -3.94 12.71 -4.76
C GLN A 194 -4.57 12.43 -3.38
N SER A 195 -5.52 13.24 -2.93
CA SER A 195 -6.22 13.01 -1.67
C SER A 195 -7.11 11.76 -1.70
N ALA A 196 -7.45 11.29 -2.89
CA ALA A 196 -8.23 10.08 -3.10
C ALA A 196 -7.40 8.79 -3.05
N ILE A 197 -6.07 8.88 -3.03
CA ILE A 197 -5.21 7.70 -2.88
C ILE A 197 -5.54 6.99 -1.57
N LYS A 198 -5.65 5.67 -1.62
CA LYS A 198 -5.98 4.82 -0.46
C LYS A 198 -4.93 3.74 -0.33
N ALA A 199 -4.74 3.28 0.90
CA ALA A 199 -3.92 2.12 1.16
C ALA A 199 -4.52 1.23 2.25
N VAL A 200 -4.13 -0.02 2.23
CA VAL A 200 -4.50 -1.02 3.24
C VAL A 200 -3.27 -1.89 3.51
N TYR A 201 -3.03 -2.20 4.76
CA TYR A 201 -2.00 -3.13 5.17
C TYR A 201 -2.63 -4.47 5.52
N ASP A 202 -2.18 -5.52 4.85
CA ASP A 202 -2.53 -6.91 5.13
C ASP A 202 -1.52 -7.49 6.11
N SER A 203 -1.95 -7.75 7.33
CA SER A 203 -1.10 -8.31 8.39
C SER A 203 -0.70 -9.76 8.14
N ASP A 204 -1.55 -10.55 7.46
CA ASP A 204 -1.31 -11.98 7.25
C ASP A 204 -0.25 -12.21 6.17
N THR A 205 -0.33 -11.43 5.09
CA THR A 205 0.66 -11.45 4.02
C THR A 205 1.80 -10.47 4.22
N GLN A 206 1.72 -9.60 5.25
CA GLN A 206 2.64 -8.49 5.48
C GLN A 206 2.82 -7.61 4.24
N THR A 207 1.71 -7.27 3.61
CA THR A 207 1.71 -6.52 2.36
C THR A 207 0.95 -5.21 2.51
N TYR A 208 1.58 -4.13 2.08
CA TYR A 208 0.97 -2.82 1.99
C TYR A 208 0.49 -2.58 0.55
N HIS A 209 -0.81 -2.46 0.35
CA HIS A 209 -1.44 -2.21 -0.93
C HIS A 209 -1.80 -0.75 -1.06
N VAL A 210 -1.29 -0.06 -2.08
CA VAL A 210 -1.61 1.33 -2.40
C VAL A 210 -2.39 1.39 -3.71
N PHE A 211 -3.48 2.14 -3.71
CA PHE A 211 -4.41 2.26 -4.84
C PHE A 211 -4.38 3.69 -5.38
N PHE A 212 -4.00 3.81 -6.65
CA PHE A 212 -3.90 5.08 -7.38
C PHE A 212 -5.07 5.21 -8.36
N PRO A 213 -6.10 6.01 -8.05
CA PRO A 213 -7.26 6.17 -8.93
C PRO A 213 -6.86 6.83 -10.26
N ARG A 214 -7.52 6.42 -11.33
CA ARG A 214 -7.32 6.96 -12.67
C ARG A 214 -8.55 7.77 -13.12
N LYS A 215 -8.39 8.56 -14.18
CA LYS A 215 -9.50 9.33 -14.77
C LYS A 215 -10.51 8.43 -15.47
N GLY A 216 -11.79 8.77 -15.33
CA GLY A 216 -12.87 8.10 -16.05
C GLY A 216 -13.07 6.64 -15.62
N ASN A 217 -13.33 5.77 -16.59
CA ASN A 217 -13.58 4.34 -16.36
C ASN A 217 -12.30 3.49 -16.40
N GLN A 218 -11.12 4.11 -16.28
CA GLN A 218 -9.87 3.36 -16.23
C GLN A 218 -9.75 2.62 -14.89
N LEU A 219 -9.20 1.41 -14.96
CA LEU A 219 -8.88 0.64 -13.76
C LEU A 219 -7.86 1.37 -12.89
N THR A 220 -8.02 1.24 -11.58
CA THR A 220 -7.09 1.79 -10.60
C THR A 220 -5.78 1.01 -10.65
N LYS A 221 -4.67 1.70 -10.62
CA LYS A 221 -3.36 1.06 -10.43
C LYS A 221 -3.19 0.71 -8.96
N ARG A 222 -2.81 -0.54 -8.70
CA ARG A 222 -2.47 -1.03 -7.37
C ARG A 222 -0.98 -1.33 -7.31
N LEU A 223 -0.29 -0.69 -6.39
CA LEU A 223 1.08 -1.02 -6.02
C LEU A 223 1.04 -1.81 -4.71
N SER A 224 1.59 -3.01 -4.72
CA SER A 224 1.67 -3.87 -3.53
C SER A 224 3.12 -4.02 -3.13
N MET A 225 3.41 -3.82 -1.84
CA MET A 225 4.75 -3.93 -1.27
C MET A 225 4.72 -4.99 -0.17
N ASN A 226 5.47 -6.06 -0.36
CA ASN A 226 5.55 -7.16 0.59
C ASN A 226 6.80 -7.05 1.48
N PHE A 227 6.60 -7.13 2.78
CA PHE A 227 7.63 -6.94 3.81
C PHE A 227 8.03 -8.22 4.55
N ARG A 228 7.70 -9.40 4.03
CA ARG A 228 8.04 -10.68 4.70
C ARG A 228 9.53 -10.86 4.97
N GLN A 229 10.37 -10.25 4.15
CA GLN A 229 11.82 -10.28 4.31
C GLN A 229 12.36 -9.04 5.06
N GLY A 230 11.49 -8.26 5.66
CA GLY A 230 11.83 -7.01 6.33
C GLY A 230 11.87 -5.82 5.38
N TYR A 231 12.19 -4.65 5.91
CA TYR A 231 12.24 -3.39 5.15
C TYR A 231 13.46 -3.28 4.21
N GLU A 232 14.42 -4.18 4.31
CA GLU A 232 15.64 -4.16 3.48
C GLU A 232 15.49 -4.93 2.17
N ALA A 233 14.46 -5.78 2.07
CA ALA A 233 14.21 -6.61 0.90
C ALA A 233 12.71 -6.57 0.54
N VAL A 234 12.25 -5.41 0.08
CA VAL A 234 10.84 -5.20 -0.28
C VAL A 234 10.59 -5.71 -1.69
N ASN A 235 9.59 -6.55 -1.83
CA ASN A 235 9.12 -7.00 -3.15
C ASN A 235 7.94 -6.14 -3.60
N PHE A 236 8.00 -5.67 -4.84
CA PHE A 236 6.99 -4.80 -5.43
C PHE A 236 6.16 -5.55 -6.48
N GLN A 237 4.87 -5.26 -6.51
CA GLN A 237 3.96 -5.74 -7.54
C GLN A 237 3.05 -4.61 -8.00
N LEU A 238 2.97 -4.38 -9.31
CA LEU A 238 2.04 -3.43 -9.92
C LEU A 238 0.92 -4.21 -10.60
N GLY A 239 -0.32 -3.79 -10.40
CA GLY A 239 -1.50 -4.41 -11.03
C GLY A 239 -2.62 -3.42 -11.23
N ASP A 240 -3.60 -3.82 -12.02
CA ASP A 240 -4.85 -3.09 -12.22
C ASP A 240 -5.96 -3.71 -11.36
N THR A 241 -6.79 -2.89 -10.76
CA THR A 241 -7.86 -3.35 -9.88
C THR A 241 -9.04 -2.37 -9.85
N LEU A 242 -10.14 -2.79 -9.23
CA LEU A 242 -11.22 -1.86 -8.86
C LEU A 242 -10.73 -0.87 -7.81
N PHE A 243 -11.26 0.35 -7.83
CA PHE A 243 -10.90 1.36 -6.85
C PHE A 243 -11.60 1.12 -5.52
N PRO A 244 -10.88 0.71 -4.46
CA PRO A 244 -11.46 0.61 -3.15
C PRO A 244 -11.60 2.02 -2.54
N ARG A 245 -12.77 2.31 -2.03
CA ARG A 245 -13.04 3.52 -1.23
C ARG A 245 -12.68 3.34 0.22
N CYS A 246 -12.70 2.10 0.69
CA CYS A 246 -12.26 1.69 2.01
C CYS A 246 -11.80 0.24 1.97
N GLY A 247 -10.97 -0.15 2.92
CA GLY A 247 -10.56 -1.53 3.12
C GLY A 247 -10.38 -1.79 4.61
N ASP A 248 -10.68 -3.01 5.03
CA ASP A 248 -10.50 -3.46 6.40
C ASP A 248 -10.47 -4.99 6.44
N PHE A 249 -10.06 -5.56 7.56
CA PHE A 249 -10.01 -7.00 7.77
C PHE A 249 -11.27 -7.48 8.51
N LEU A 250 -11.90 -8.52 7.97
CA LEU A 250 -12.99 -9.22 8.60
C LEU A 250 -12.67 -10.71 8.66
N GLY A 251 -12.48 -11.23 9.87
CA GLY A 251 -12.17 -12.65 10.07
C GLY A 251 -10.86 -13.12 9.42
N GLY A 252 -9.84 -12.27 9.36
CA GLY A 252 -8.55 -12.56 8.72
C GLY A 252 -8.56 -12.42 7.19
N ARG A 253 -9.64 -11.88 6.61
CA ARG A 253 -9.78 -11.65 5.17
C ARG A 253 -9.83 -10.17 4.87
N LEU A 254 -9.09 -9.75 3.85
CA LEU A 254 -9.11 -8.36 3.39
C LEU A 254 -10.40 -8.11 2.61
N MET A 255 -11.24 -7.21 3.15
CA MET A 255 -12.47 -6.75 2.53
C MET A 255 -12.25 -5.36 1.93
N MET A 256 -12.66 -5.15 0.70
CA MET A 256 -12.58 -3.88 0.02
C MET A 256 -13.97 -3.38 -0.38
N GLY A 257 -14.34 -2.20 0.11
CA GLY A 257 -15.57 -1.52 -0.29
C GLY A 257 -15.33 -0.63 -1.50
N THR A 258 -16.09 -0.84 -2.57
CA THR A 258 -16.09 -0.02 -3.78
C THR A 258 -17.40 0.77 -3.91
N SER A 259 -17.61 1.48 -5.04
CA SER A 259 -18.91 2.11 -5.33
C SER A 259 -20.04 1.10 -5.53
N ASP A 260 -19.70 -0.11 -5.96
CA ASP A 260 -20.65 -1.10 -6.45
C ASP A 260 -20.91 -2.22 -5.43
N GLY A 261 -20.12 -2.30 -4.37
CA GLY A 261 -20.28 -3.31 -3.33
C GLY A 261 -19.06 -3.52 -2.47
N VAL A 262 -19.13 -4.57 -1.66
CA VAL A 262 -18.00 -5.05 -0.85
C VAL A 262 -17.46 -6.31 -1.48
N TYR A 263 -16.16 -6.34 -1.72
CA TYR A 263 -15.45 -7.46 -2.30
C TYR A 263 -14.50 -8.04 -1.28
N GLU A 264 -14.47 -9.34 -1.19
CA GLU A 264 -13.48 -10.10 -0.46
C GLU A 264 -12.30 -10.38 -1.39
N THR A 265 -11.07 -10.12 -0.95
CA THR A 265 -9.90 -10.64 -1.64
C THR A 265 -9.74 -12.09 -1.24
N LEU A 266 -10.07 -12.98 -2.16
CA LEU A 266 -9.85 -14.39 -1.97
C LEU A 266 -8.37 -14.69 -1.83
N ASP A 267 -8.11 -15.60 -0.93
CA ASP A 267 -6.84 -16.14 -0.49
C ASP A 267 -5.78 -16.19 -1.60
N ARG A 268 -4.69 -15.43 -1.42
CA ARG A 268 -3.39 -15.55 -2.10
C ARG A 268 -3.34 -15.47 -3.63
N SER A 269 -4.46 -15.59 -4.30
CA SER A 269 -4.61 -15.30 -5.72
C SER A 269 -5.48 -14.06 -5.86
N PHE A 270 -4.98 -13.01 -6.48
CA PHE A 270 -5.64 -11.72 -6.64
C PHE A 270 -6.86 -11.77 -7.56
N SER A 271 -7.81 -12.65 -7.28
CA SER A 271 -9.10 -12.67 -7.96
C SER A 271 -10.10 -11.85 -7.15
N ILE A 272 -10.66 -10.83 -7.77
CA ILE A 272 -11.77 -10.06 -7.22
C ILE A 272 -13.02 -10.80 -7.65
N GLU A 273 -13.75 -11.40 -6.71
CA GLU A 273 -15.12 -11.83 -6.96
C GLU A 273 -16.00 -10.59 -7.10
N THR A 274 -16.46 -10.32 -8.31
CA THR A 274 -17.63 -9.49 -8.50
C THR A 274 -18.85 -10.36 -8.18
N GLY A 275 -19.79 -9.89 -7.36
CA GLY A 275 -20.98 -10.66 -6.91
C GLY A 275 -21.94 -11.18 -8.00
N THR A 276 -21.55 -11.13 -9.25
CA THR A 276 -21.97 -11.91 -10.40
C THR A 276 -20.82 -12.82 -10.75
N ALA A 277 -21.05 -14.09 -11.01
CA ALA A 277 -20.10 -15.19 -11.20
C ALA A 277 -18.96 -15.01 -12.24
N ASP A 278 -18.60 -13.77 -12.56
CA ASP A 278 -17.46 -13.40 -13.40
C ASP A 278 -16.22 -13.18 -12.54
N LEU A 279 -15.49 -14.24 -12.29
CA LEU A 279 -14.13 -14.20 -11.78
C LEU A 279 -13.23 -13.53 -12.84
N ARG A 280 -13.04 -12.23 -12.76
CA ARG A 280 -12.01 -11.56 -13.55
C ARG A 280 -10.67 -11.76 -12.87
N ARG A 281 -9.87 -12.65 -13.43
CA ARG A 281 -8.49 -12.83 -13.00
C ARG A 281 -7.63 -11.74 -13.61
N SER A 282 -6.84 -11.09 -12.79
CA SER A 282 -5.85 -10.13 -13.28
C SER A 282 -4.65 -10.89 -13.85
N GLN A 283 -4.18 -10.46 -15.01
CA GLN A 283 -2.90 -10.90 -15.54
C GLN A 283 -1.79 -10.62 -14.51
N MET A 284 -1.05 -11.64 -14.13
CA MET A 284 0.18 -11.45 -13.35
C MET A 284 1.31 -11.06 -14.30
N VAL A 285 2.02 -10.01 -13.97
CA VAL A 285 3.23 -9.59 -14.68
C VAL A 285 4.33 -9.38 -13.64
N ALA A 286 5.45 -10.06 -13.83
CA ALA A 286 6.66 -9.87 -13.05
C ALA A 286 7.82 -9.57 -14.00
N GLU A 287 8.58 -8.53 -13.72
CA GLU A 287 9.73 -8.12 -14.54
C GLU A 287 11.02 -8.19 -13.72
N THR A 288 12.09 -8.67 -14.33
CA THR A 288 13.43 -8.56 -13.74
C THR A 288 14.04 -7.21 -14.09
N PRO A 289 14.98 -6.70 -13.30
CA PRO A 289 15.88 -5.65 -13.78
C PRO A 289 16.70 -6.16 -14.97
N VAL A 290 17.43 -5.27 -15.63
CA VAL A 290 18.36 -5.68 -16.69
C VAL A 290 19.47 -6.56 -16.11
N LEU A 291 19.51 -7.80 -16.56
CA LEU A 291 20.48 -8.81 -16.15
C LEU A 291 21.70 -8.75 -17.09
N TRP A 292 22.82 -8.28 -16.56
CA TRP A 292 24.04 -8.11 -17.37
C TRP A 292 24.84 -9.40 -17.59
N LEU A 293 24.52 -10.46 -16.88
CA LEU A 293 25.15 -11.81 -16.99
C LEU A 293 26.69 -11.76 -17.00
N GLY A 294 27.25 -11.00 -16.06
CA GLY A 294 28.69 -10.77 -15.92
C GLY A 294 29.13 -9.40 -16.46
N ASP A 295 30.06 -9.36 -17.40
CA ASP A 295 30.58 -8.11 -17.94
C ASP A 295 29.52 -7.34 -18.76
N PHE A 296 29.13 -6.15 -18.28
CA PHE A 296 28.09 -5.31 -18.89
C PHE A 296 28.49 -4.69 -20.24
N MET A 297 29.79 -4.60 -20.51
CA MET A 297 30.34 -4.09 -21.79
C MET A 297 30.41 -5.17 -22.87
N ALA A 298 30.44 -6.44 -22.48
CA ALA A 298 30.60 -7.54 -23.42
C ALA A 298 29.27 -7.93 -24.05
N THR A 299 29.27 -8.06 -25.37
CA THR A 299 28.16 -8.66 -26.12
C THR A 299 28.19 -10.18 -25.92
N LYS A 300 27.03 -10.74 -25.66
CA LYS A 300 26.84 -12.17 -25.38
C LYS A 300 25.91 -12.77 -26.41
N ARG A 301 26.24 -13.95 -26.90
CA ARG A 301 25.35 -14.75 -27.73
C ARG A 301 24.76 -15.87 -26.86
N CYS A 302 23.43 -15.84 -26.72
CA CYS A 302 22.70 -16.88 -26.02
C CYS A 302 22.05 -17.82 -27.03
N HIS A 303 22.28 -19.12 -26.88
CA HIS A 303 21.69 -20.14 -27.72
C HIS A 303 20.47 -20.82 -27.08
N THR A 304 20.44 -20.83 -25.76
CA THR A 304 19.42 -21.56 -25.03
C THR A 304 19.02 -20.82 -23.76
N PHE A 305 17.74 -20.75 -23.55
CA PHE A 305 17.13 -20.26 -22.32
C PHE A 305 16.44 -21.42 -21.61
N ILE A 306 16.70 -21.57 -20.33
CA ILE A 306 16.11 -22.63 -19.50
C ILE A 306 15.29 -21.98 -18.39
N VAL A 307 14.06 -22.41 -18.22
CA VAL A 307 13.18 -22.02 -17.10
C VAL A 307 12.83 -23.28 -16.31
N GLN A 308 13.10 -23.22 -15.02
CA GLN A 308 12.64 -24.22 -14.08
C GLN A 308 11.40 -23.67 -13.35
N ALA A 309 10.26 -24.29 -13.53
CA ALA A 309 9.01 -23.88 -12.93
C ALA A 309 8.24 -25.10 -12.39
N SER A 310 7.34 -24.83 -11.46
CA SER A 310 6.41 -25.84 -10.91
C SER A 310 5.02 -25.23 -10.73
N GLY A 311 4.01 -26.06 -10.72
CA GLY A 311 2.62 -25.63 -10.51
C GLY A 311 1.68 -26.09 -11.61
N THR A 312 0.63 -25.32 -11.86
CA THR A 312 -0.41 -25.58 -12.87
C THR A 312 -0.67 -24.31 -13.67
N GLY A 313 -1.12 -24.47 -14.92
CA GLY A 313 -1.46 -23.36 -15.80
C GLY A 313 -0.40 -23.03 -16.83
N ARG A 314 -0.55 -21.88 -17.49
CA ARG A 314 0.34 -21.38 -18.54
C ARG A 314 0.86 -20.01 -18.20
N PHE A 315 2.11 -19.75 -18.57
CA PHE A 315 2.69 -18.41 -18.50
C PHE A 315 3.63 -18.17 -19.70
N PHE A 316 3.87 -16.90 -19.96
CA PHE A 316 4.79 -16.46 -20.98
C PHE A 316 6.01 -15.84 -20.37
N VAL A 317 7.14 -16.03 -21.02
CA VAL A 317 8.39 -15.35 -20.73
C VAL A 317 8.74 -14.51 -21.94
N ASP A 318 8.58 -13.20 -21.81
CA ASP A 318 9.00 -12.25 -22.82
C ASP A 318 10.41 -11.75 -22.47
N ALA A 319 11.31 -11.79 -23.43
CA ALA A 319 12.70 -11.34 -23.26
C ALA A 319 12.91 -10.05 -24.06
N PHE A 320 13.53 -9.05 -23.40
CA PHE A 320 13.88 -7.76 -23.99
C PHE A 320 15.38 -7.54 -23.88
N ASP A 321 15.96 -6.81 -24.82
CA ASP A 321 17.34 -6.33 -24.72
C ASP A 321 17.45 -5.17 -23.70
N GLU A 322 18.66 -4.69 -23.49
CA GLU A 322 18.95 -3.57 -22.58
C GLU A 322 18.28 -2.24 -22.96
N ASN A 323 17.74 -2.13 -24.17
CA ASN A 323 17.03 -0.96 -24.68
C ASN A 323 15.50 -1.14 -24.64
N GLY A 324 15.01 -2.30 -24.18
CA GLY A 324 13.61 -2.64 -24.14
C GLY A 324 13.05 -3.15 -25.46
N THR A 325 13.91 -3.60 -26.40
CA THR A 325 13.49 -4.19 -27.66
C THR A 325 13.10 -5.65 -27.45
N ASP A 326 11.94 -6.05 -27.99
CA ASP A 326 11.48 -7.44 -27.95
C ASP A 326 12.47 -8.37 -28.66
N MET A 327 12.93 -9.41 -27.97
CA MET A 327 13.78 -10.45 -28.53
C MET A 327 13.00 -11.75 -28.75
N ALA A 328 12.23 -12.18 -27.78
CA ALA A 328 11.48 -13.42 -27.85
C ALA A 328 10.31 -13.43 -26.85
N SER A 329 9.26 -14.17 -27.21
CA SER A 329 8.18 -14.53 -26.32
C SER A 329 8.03 -16.05 -26.30
N LEU A 330 8.13 -16.66 -25.13
CA LEU A 330 8.16 -18.11 -24.93
C LEU A 330 6.98 -18.53 -24.07
N GLU A 331 6.20 -19.50 -24.53
CA GLU A 331 5.10 -20.08 -23.78
C GLU A 331 5.60 -21.26 -22.94
N VAL A 332 5.31 -21.25 -21.64
CA VAL A 332 5.54 -22.35 -20.71
C VAL A 332 4.18 -22.89 -20.26
N ASN A 333 3.89 -24.12 -20.60
CA ASN A 333 2.64 -24.81 -20.23
C ASN A 333 2.94 -25.91 -19.21
N LEU A 334 2.51 -25.69 -17.97
CA LEU A 334 2.72 -26.61 -16.85
C LEU A 334 1.66 -27.73 -16.80
N ASP A 335 0.53 -27.56 -17.50
CA ASP A 335 -0.54 -28.57 -17.56
C ASP A 335 -0.24 -29.65 -18.61
N ARG A 336 0.73 -29.41 -19.49
CA ARG A 336 1.09 -30.30 -20.57
C ARG A 336 2.28 -31.17 -20.18
N LEU A 337 2.00 -32.28 -19.51
CA LEU A 337 2.96 -33.37 -19.36
C LEU A 337 3.09 -34.12 -20.67
N GLU A 338 4.20 -34.03 -21.34
CA GLU A 338 4.58 -35.02 -22.36
C GLU A 338 4.87 -36.35 -21.66
N GLY A 339 3.94 -37.30 -21.80
CA GLY A 339 4.07 -38.71 -21.40
C GLY A 339 3.61 -39.03 -19.99
N ASP A 340 2.53 -39.79 -19.91
CA ASP A 340 1.91 -40.52 -18.82
C ASP A 340 2.77 -40.82 -17.57
N LYS A 341 2.99 -39.85 -16.71
CA LYS A 341 3.45 -40.08 -15.34
C LYS A 341 2.83 -39.08 -14.37
N LEU A 342 1.56 -39.33 -14.06
CA LEU A 342 0.95 -38.86 -12.82
C LEU A 342 1.57 -39.66 -11.66
N TRP A 343 2.47 -39.07 -10.93
CA TRP A 343 2.89 -39.52 -9.61
C TRP A 343 2.39 -38.53 -8.58
N GLY A 344 1.23 -38.84 -8.00
CA GLY A 344 0.71 -38.30 -6.75
C GLY A 344 0.75 -36.74 -6.64
N ASP A 345 -0.12 -36.19 -5.84
CA ASP A 345 -0.40 -34.78 -5.55
C ASP A 345 0.81 -33.81 -5.26
N GLN A 346 1.96 -34.01 -5.87
CA GLN A 346 3.09 -33.08 -5.75
C GLN A 346 3.31 -32.32 -7.06
N PRO A 347 3.47 -30.99 -6.99
CA PRO A 347 3.79 -30.19 -8.16
C PRO A 347 5.12 -30.67 -8.77
N LEU A 348 5.06 -31.11 -10.01
CA LEU A 348 6.26 -31.55 -10.75
C LEU A 348 7.14 -30.33 -11.05
N LYS A 349 8.41 -30.44 -10.69
CA LYS A 349 9.45 -29.54 -11.20
C LYS A 349 9.77 -29.95 -12.64
N ALA A 350 9.60 -29.03 -13.57
CA ALA A 350 9.98 -29.26 -14.95
C ALA A 350 10.98 -28.21 -15.42
N ASP A 351 11.97 -28.67 -16.17
CA ASP A 351 12.94 -27.82 -16.84
C ASP A 351 12.48 -27.62 -18.28
N TYR A 352 12.12 -26.40 -18.61
CA TYR A 352 11.74 -26.01 -19.97
C TYR A 352 12.94 -25.40 -20.67
N THR A 353 13.34 -25.98 -21.79
CA THR A 353 14.49 -25.55 -22.59
C THR A 353 14.02 -24.97 -23.90
N PHE A 354 14.37 -23.73 -24.15
CA PHE A 354 13.99 -22.99 -25.36
C PHE A 354 15.19 -22.59 -26.21
N PRO A 355 15.16 -22.74 -27.54
CA PRO A 355 16.15 -22.13 -28.42
C PRO A 355 15.98 -20.61 -28.39
N PHE A 356 17.07 -19.88 -28.10
CA PHE A 356 17.01 -18.42 -27.86
C PHE A 356 17.97 -17.64 -28.76
N ASN A 357 18.66 -18.08 -29.64
CA ASN A 357 19.60 -17.52 -30.63
C ASN A 357 19.66 -15.98 -30.76
N HIS A 358 19.82 -15.27 -29.66
CA HIS A 358 19.88 -13.80 -29.62
C HIS A 358 21.25 -13.30 -29.14
N VAL A 359 21.59 -12.08 -29.56
CA VAL A 359 22.82 -11.37 -29.19
C VAL A 359 22.44 -10.10 -28.44
N PHE A 360 22.91 -9.93 -27.20
CA PHE A 360 22.60 -8.81 -26.35
C PHE A 360 23.76 -8.50 -25.38
N ARG A 361 23.74 -7.36 -24.74
CA ARG A 361 24.65 -7.03 -23.62
C ARG A 361 23.96 -7.33 -22.28
N GLY A 362 22.72 -6.89 -22.13
CA GLY A 362 21.85 -7.18 -21.01
C GLY A 362 20.51 -7.68 -21.48
N VAL A 363 19.81 -8.44 -20.64
CA VAL A 363 18.49 -8.98 -20.91
C VAL A 363 17.54 -8.69 -19.75
N MET A 364 16.34 -8.25 -20.07
CA MET A 364 15.24 -8.12 -19.12
C MET A 364 14.21 -9.18 -19.45
N LEU A 365 13.68 -9.84 -18.43
CA LEU A 365 12.64 -10.86 -18.56
C LEU A 365 11.34 -10.36 -17.95
N ARG A 366 10.26 -10.53 -18.71
CA ARG A 366 8.89 -10.32 -18.24
C ARG A 366 8.17 -11.67 -18.21
N PHE A 367 7.74 -12.07 -17.02
CA PHE A 367 6.88 -13.23 -16.83
C PHE A 367 5.43 -12.75 -16.75
N ARG A 368 4.56 -13.27 -17.60
CA ARG A 368 3.13 -12.90 -17.59
C ARG A 368 2.23 -14.11 -17.72
N THR A 369 1.09 -14.09 -17.03
CA THR A 369 0.02 -15.07 -17.23
C THR A 369 -0.98 -14.55 -18.25
N GLU A 370 -1.73 -15.44 -18.92
CA GLU A 370 -2.90 -15.03 -19.69
C GLU A 370 -4.09 -14.69 -18.77
N GLU A 371 -4.96 -13.80 -19.25
CA GLU A 371 -6.29 -13.59 -18.69
C GLU A 371 -7.17 -14.81 -19.09
N THR A 372 -7.03 -15.91 -18.39
CA THR A 372 -7.85 -17.12 -18.63
C THR A 372 -8.63 -17.49 -17.39
N ASP A 373 -9.76 -18.19 -17.59
CA ASP A 373 -10.68 -18.66 -16.54
C ASP A 373 -10.12 -19.79 -15.67
N GLN A 374 -8.88 -20.21 -15.89
CA GLN A 374 -8.26 -21.33 -15.17
C GLN A 374 -7.40 -20.87 -13.99
N GLU A 375 -7.47 -21.59 -12.89
CA GLU A 375 -6.56 -21.41 -11.75
C GLU A 375 -5.14 -21.78 -12.15
N SER A 376 -4.26 -20.81 -12.16
CA SER A 376 -2.83 -21.02 -12.34
C SER A 376 -2.12 -20.79 -11.02
N ASN A 377 -1.39 -21.79 -10.56
CA ASN A 377 -0.50 -21.71 -9.41
C ASN A 377 0.92 -21.95 -9.89
N ILE A 378 1.65 -20.89 -10.21
CA ILE A 378 2.95 -20.97 -10.86
C ILE A 378 4.03 -20.51 -9.90
N THR A 379 5.03 -21.35 -9.71
CA THR A 379 6.26 -21.01 -8.99
C THR A 379 7.44 -21.13 -9.95
N ILE A 380 8.07 -19.98 -10.28
CA ILE A 380 9.32 -19.97 -11.03
C ILE A 380 10.45 -20.17 -10.03
N ILE A 381 11.19 -21.28 -10.20
CA ILE A 381 12.24 -21.68 -9.27
C ILE A 381 13.57 -21.07 -9.68
N SER A 382 13.90 -21.14 -10.96
CA SER A 382 15.13 -20.59 -11.52
C SER A 382 15.02 -20.40 -13.02
N PHE A 383 15.93 -19.58 -13.56
CA PHE A 383 16.13 -19.50 -14.99
C PHE A 383 17.65 -19.40 -15.29
N ALA A 384 18.05 -19.85 -16.46
CA ALA A 384 19.44 -19.83 -16.89
C ALA A 384 19.57 -19.54 -18.39
N PHE A 385 20.62 -18.81 -18.73
CA PHE A 385 21.04 -18.59 -20.10
C PHE A 385 22.34 -19.36 -20.38
N LEU A 386 22.33 -20.17 -21.42
CA LEU A 386 23.56 -20.76 -21.93
C LEU A 386 24.16 -19.80 -22.97
N THR A 387 25.18 -19.07 -22.53
CA THR A 387 25.83 -18.05 -23.36
C THR A 387 27.22 -18.52 -23.81
N HIS A 388 27.56 -18.19 -25.05
CA HIS A 388 28.94 -18.23 -25.52
C HIS A 388 29.50 -16.80 -25.50
N LYS A 389 30.67 -16.64 -24.95
CA LYS A 389 31.40 -15.37 -25.04
C LYS A 389 32.02 -15.31 -26.45
N ASP A 390 31.47 -14.43 -27.30
CA ASP A 390 32.16 -14.13 -28.56
C ASP A 390 33.49 -13.46 -28.22
N LYS A 391 34.57 -14.02 -28.73
CA LYS A 391 35.95 -13.53 -28.51
C LYS A 391 36.19 -12.23 -29.25
#